data_7764a53b8a4820aae272a76b63de9424
#
_entry.id   7764a53b8a4820aae272a76b63de9424
#
_cell.length_a   1.000
_cell.length_b   1.000
_cell.length_c   1.000
_cell.angle_alpha   90.00
_cell.angle_beta   90.00
_cell.angle_gamma   90.00
#
_symmetry.space_group_name_H-M   'P 1'
#
loop_
_entity.id
_entity.type
_entity.pdbx_description
1 polymer ?
#
loop_
_entity_poly.entity_id
_entity_poly.type
_entity_poly.pdbx_seq_one_letter_code
_entity_poly.pdbx_strand_id
1 'polypeptide(L)'
;MNRIVNFLQKYFAVISVLIGISILLSVTFSSYIVTSNNHKAAEMYIGELKYSIELNGSSTNTLTVPTGETIIDIKVNNLNPVDTYYKLLYLKNTNITIKYYESTKDTYNVVTTYNKPNDSITSSNSNTIKLLITNNSASSQNIALTMKGGYITNTIQDITTPSTYSEITLVETPSTNTYFCKTNDVLKQGLKYVNGQYTYAYKQEGKNSSSLSWRNITTDGWGVQLTDRTSTDAVTSSLCTYINNKPISSMSNMFVYSQATSINLSNFNTSKVTNMSAMFYKSQATTLDLSSFDTSNVTLMDFMFAYSQATTLDASKLNTSIVKNMSYMFIDSQATTLDLSNFDTSNVTNMYSMFEGSQATTLDVSNFDTSKVTDMGMMFLKSQATTIDVSSFDTSNVTNMSSMFSNSQATTLDLSNFNTSNVTNMSDMFHYSQATTIDVSNFDTSKVTNMSYMFWNSKSTMLDVSNFNTSNVTNMSYMFYYSQATTLDVSNFDTSKVTNMNNMFYYSKATTLDVSNFNTSNVTDMSAMFSGSQATTLDVSNFNTSKVTNMGYMFYNSTNLKTIYVSDKFKTDRVTSSTNMFSGCTSLVGGAGTKYDSTKTDKTYARIDGGTSSPGYFTAK
;
A
#
# COMPACT_ATOMS: atom_id res chain seq x y z
N MET A 1 -33.96 -80.33 7.01
CA MET A 1 -34.42 -79.05 7.48
C MET A 1 -34.84 -79.05 8.97
N ASN A 2 -35.68 -80.00 9.39
CA ASN A 2 -36.20 -80.04 10.76
C ASN A 2 -35.16 -80.30 11.86
N ARG A 3 -34.00 -80.93 11.63
CA ARG A 3 -32.97 -81.10 12.60
C ARG A 3 -32.17 -79.79 12.90
N ILE A 4 -32.01 -78.94 11.92
CA ILE A 4 -31.35 -77.60 12.06
C ILE A 4 -32.27 -76.66 12.80
N VAL A 5 -33.56 -76.65 12.53
CA VAL A 5 -34.55 -75.81 13.20
C VAL A 5 -34.68 -76.19 14.66
N ASN A 6 -34.69 -77.46 15.02
CA ASN A 6 -34.75 -77.94 16.40
C ASN A 6 -33.44 -77.64 17.14
N PHE A 7 -32.27 -77.70 16.51
CA PHE A 7 -30.99 -77.26 17.07
C PHE A 7 -30.98 -75.79 17.38
N LEU A 8 -31.39 -74.95 16.40
CA LEU A 8 -31.46 -73.52 16.57
C LEU A 8 -32.46 -73.11 17.67
N GLN A 9 -33.64 -73.75 17.75
CA GLN A 9 -34.60 -73.49 18.84
C GLN A 9 -34.09 -73.91 20.22
N LYS A 10 -33.39 -75.05 20.33
CA LYS A 10 -32.85 -75.55 21.60
C LYS A 10 -31.71 -74.70 22.14
N TYR A 11 -30.92 -74.09 21.28
CA TYR A 11 -29.75 -73.28 21.66
C TYR A 11 -29.96 -71.78 21.41
N PHE A 12 -31.16 -71.39 20.98
CA PHE A 12 -31.45 -69.97 20.69
C PHE A 12 -31.18 -69.07 21.91
N ALA A 13 -31.60 -69.49 23.08
CA ALA A 13 -31.35 -68.75 24.33
C ALA A 13 -29.83 -68.62 24.65
N VAL A 14 -29.06 -69.67 24.41
CA VAL A 14 -27.61 -69.67 24.63
C VAL A 14 -26.89 -68.83 23.61
N ILE A 15 -27.31 -68.92 22.33
CA ILE A 15 -26.77 -68.12 21.24
C ILE A 15 -27.12 -66.63 21.46
N SER A 16 -28.37 -66.33 21.86
CA SER A 16 -28.79 -64.98 22.16
C SER A 16 -28.03 -64.38 23.37
N VAL A 17 -27.77 -65.18 24.39
CA VAL A 17 -26.95 -64.73 25.54
C VAL A 17 -25.50 -64.52 25.13
N LEU A 18 -24.92 -65.41 24.30
CA LEU A 18 -23.56 -65.22 23.78
C LEU A 18 -23.43 -64.01 22.88
N ILE A 19 -24.42 -63.75 22.00
CA ILE A 19 -24.47 -62.53 21.17
C ILE A 19 -24.68 -61.30 22.05
N GLY A 20 -25.55 -61.38 23.07
CA GLY A 20 -25.76 -60.29 24.04
C GLY A 20 -24.51 -59.95 24.84
N ILE A 21 -23.78 -60.97 25.30
CA ILE A 21 -22.49 -60.83 25.98
C ILE A 21 -21.44 -60.24 25.02
N SER A 22 -21.40 -60.72 23.78
CA SER A 22 -20.50 -60.18 22.76
C SER A 22 -20.81 -58.72 22.42
N ILE A 23 -22.09 -58.35 22.32
CA ILE A 23 -22.50 -56.94 22.13
C ILE A 23 -22.23 -56.10 23.38
N LEU A 24 -22.49 -56.63 24.59
CA LEU A 24 -22.16 -55.95 25.84
C LEU A 24 -20.64 -55.73 25.97
N LEU A 25 -19.85 -56.75 25.65
CA LEU A 25 -18.40 -56.64 25.61
C LEU A 25 -17.94 -55.58 24.56
N SER A 26 -18.54 -55.60 23.36
CA SER A 26 -18.17 -54.61 22.32
C SER A 26 -18.58 -53.18 22.72
N VAL A 27 -19.73 -52.99 23.38
CA VAL A 27 -20.20 -51.65 23.85
C VAL A 27 -19.40 -51.19 25.06
N THR A 28 -18.96 -52.09 25.96
CA THR A 28 -18.10 -51.73 27.07
C THR A 28 -16.66 -51.47 26.67
N PHE A 29 -16.17 -52.02 25.57
CA PHE A 29 -14.83 -51.79 25.05
C PHE A 29 -14.66 -50.45 24.32
N SER A 30 -15.74 -49.79 23.88
CA SER A 30 -15.66 -48.56 23.09
C SER A 30 -15.57 -47.28 23.93
N SER A 31 -15.65 -47.30 25.26
CA SER A 31 -15.77 -46.07 26.07
C SER A 31 -14.83 -46.00 27.29
N TYR A 32 -13.72 -46.76 27.34
CA TYR A 32 -12.78 -46.62 28.43
C TYR A 32 -11.77 -45.50 28.16
N ILE A 33 -12.04 -44.34 28.74
CA ILE A 33 -11.14 -43.18 28.78
C ILE A 33 -10.39 -43.21 30.11
N VAL A 34 -9.07 -43.30 30.07
CA VAL A 34 -8.22 -43.24 31.25
C VAL A 34 -7.64 -41.87 31.42
N THR A 35 -7.86 -41.23 32.56
CA THR A 35 -7.19 -39.98 32.93
C THR A 35 -5.88 -40.28 33.65
N SER A 36 -4.76 -39.80 33.12
CA SER A 36 -3.45 -39.93 33.78
C SER A 36 -3.21 -38.75 34.74
N ASN A 37 -3.90 -38.71 35.84
CA ASN A 37 -3.59 -37.85 36.98
C ASN A 37 -3.59 -38.73 38.20
N ASN A 38 -2.50 -39.38 38.53
CA ASN A 38 -2.26 -40.10 39.79
C ASN A 38 -3.45 -40.87 40.44
N HIS A 39 -4.53 -41.07 39.71
CA HIS A 39 -5.67 -41.87 40.14
C HIS A 39 -5.66 -43.19 39.40
N LYS A 40 -5.66 -44.29 40.15
CA LYS A 40 -5.82 -45.63 39.59
C LYS A 40 -7.08 -45.69 38.75
N ALA A 41 -6.91 -45.93 37.45
CA ALA A 41 -8.02 -46.36 36.62
C ALA A 41 -8.59 -47.66 37.16
N ALA A 42 -9.90 -47.85 36.98
CA ALA A 42 -10.52 -49.13 37.35
C ALA A 42 -9.76 -50.28 36.66
N GLU A 43 -9.36 -51.28 37.45
CA GLU A 43 -8.67 -52.44 36.94
C GLU A 43 -9.56 -53.18 35.93
N MET A 44 -9.18 -53.11 34.68
CA MET A 44 -9.68 -54.05 33.67
C MET A 44 -8.59 -55.06 33.34
N TYR A 45 -9.01 -56.27 33.05
CA TYR A 45 -8.15 -57.44 32.75
C TYR A 45 -7.21 -57.28 31.55
N ILE A 46 -7.01 -56.08 31.01
CA ILE A 46 -6.26 -55.79 29.78
C ILE A 46 -5.10 -54.80 30.02
N GLY A 47 -4.66 -54.64 31.26
CA GLY A 47 -3.53 -53.80 31.59
C GLY A 47 -3.85 -52.31 31.75
N GLU A 48 -3.09 -51.63 32.57
CA GLU A 48 -3.17 -50.21 32.87
C GLU A 48 -2.49 -49.41 31.73
N LEU A 49 -3.18 -48.41 31.15
CA LEU A 49 -2.55 -47.51 30.19
C LEU A 49 -1.51 -46.65 30.88
N LYS A 50 -0.28 -46.69 30.40
CA LYS A 50 0.86 -45.97 30.97
C LYS A 50 1.41 -44.95 29.98
N TYR A 51 1.50 -43.71 30.44
CA TYR A 51 2.14 -42.64 29.72
C TYR A 51 3.03 -41.83 30.64
N SER A 52 4.03 -41.17 30.10
CA SER A 52 4.72 -40.09 30.78
C SER A 52 4.72 -38.81 29.93
N ILE A 53 4.74 -37.68 30.62
CA ILE A 53 4.84 -36.35 29.99
C ILE A 53 6.16 -35.74 30.45
N GLU A 54 6.93 -35.22 29.51
CA GLU A 54 8.12 -34.43 29.78
C GLU A 54 7.88 -33.00 29.22
N LEU A 55 8.09 -31.98 30.09
CA LEU A 55 8.03 -30.57 29.71
C LEU A 55 9.46 -30.03 29.64
N ASN A 56 9.92 -29.58 28.48
CA ASN A 56 11.30 -29.14 28.26
C ASN A 56 12.37 -30.13 28.81
N GLY A 57 12.11 -31.43 28.65
CA GLY A 57 13.01 -32.50 29.09
C GLY A 57 12.90 -32.89 30.59
N SER A 58 11.98 -32.29 31.34
CA SER A 58 11.73 -32.65 32.74
C SER A 58 10.44 -33.45 32.87
N SER A 59 10.49 -34.59 33.61
CA SER A 59 9.34 -35.46 33.86
C SER A 59 8.36 -34.79 34.85
N THR A 60 7.55 -33.86 34.34
CA THR A 60 6.51 -33.14 35.08
C THR A 60 5.35 -32.82 34.16
N ASN A 61 4.17 -32.67 34.71
CA ASN A 61 2.97 -32.21 33.99
C ASN A 61 2.53 -30.80 34.43
N THR A 62 3.31 -30.14 35.27
CA THR A 62 3.04 -28.77 35.75
C THR A 62 4.13 -27.82 35.33
N LEU A 63 3.72 -26.59 34.96
CA LEU A 63 4.60 -25.51 34.50
C LEU A 63 4.16 -24.19 35.08
N THR A 64 5.11 -23.39 35.56
CA THR A 64 4.88 -21.98 35.89
C THR A 64 5.11 -21.12 34.64
N VAL A 65 4.06 -20.42 34.18
CA VAL A 65 4.07 -19.59 32.98
C VAL A 65 4.06 -18.12 33.38
N PRO A 66 5.08 -17.34 33.01
CA PRO A 66 5.09 -15.89 33.23
C PRO A 66 3.99 -15.19 32.41
N THR A 67 3.70 -13.95 32.74
CA THR A 67 2.82 -13.09 31.92
C THR A 67 3.34 -12.98 30.49
N GLY A 68 2.46 -13.04 29.50
CA GLY A 68 2.77 -13.02 28.09
C GLY A 68 2.82 -14.41 27.45
N GLU A 69 3.57 -14.55 26.37
CA GLU A 69 3.66 -15.78 25.59
C GLU A 69 4.87 -16.62 25.99
N THR A 70 4.67 -17.92 26.13
CA THR A 70 5.73 -18.90 26.44
C THR A 70 5.61 -20.07 25.47
N ILE A 71 6.72 -20.46 24.85
CA ILE A 71 6.78 -21.64 23.97
C ILE A 71 7.51 -22.75 24.68
N ILE A 72 6.93 -23.94 24.68
CA ILE A 72 7.51 -25.13 25.29
C ILE A 72 7.42 -26.33 24.36
N ASP A 73 8.37 -27.27 24.51
CA ASP A 73 8.30 -28.58 23.91
C ASP A 73 7.78 -29.59 24.90
N ILE A 74 6.83 -30.41 24.49
CA ILE A 74 6.26 -31.49 25.25
C ILE A 74 6.58 -32.80 24.56
N LYS A 75 7.07 -33.76 25.32
CA LYS A 75 7.21 -35.15 24.87
C LYS A 75 6.22 -36.03 25.61
N VAL A 76 5.37 -36.69 24.88
CA VAL A 76 4.40 -37.69 25.39
C VAL A 76 4.92 -39.05 25.01
N ASN A 77 5.22 -39.89 26.02
CA ASN A 77 5.74 -41.24 25.82
C ASN A 77 4.61 -42.25 26.02
N ASN A 78 4.43 -43.16 25.08
CA ASN A 78 3.60 -44.35 25.23
C ASN A 78 4.41 -45.48 25.87
N LEU A 79 4.11 -45.79 27.11
CA LEU A 79 4.79 -46.85 27.89
C LEU A 79 4.03 -48.18 27.77
N ASN A 80 3.05 -48.29 26.88
CA ASN A 80 2.26 -49.49 26.68
C ASN A 80 2.87 -50.37 25.58
N PRO A 81 2.67 -51.72 25.67
CA PRO A 81 3.15 -52.65 24.66
C PRO A 81 2.34 -52.63 23.35
N VAL A 82 1.35 -51.76 23.24
CA VAL A 82 0.43 -51.63 22.11
C VAL A 82 0.30 -50.19 21.70
N ASP A 83 -0.19 -50.00 20.49
CA ASP A 83 -0.51 -48.66 19.96
C ASP A 83 -1.69 -48.05 20.71
N THR A 84 -1.56 -46.81 21.07
CA THR A 84 -2.56 -46.06 21.82
C THR A 84 -2.79 -44.70 21.17
N TYR A 85 -3.89 -44.03 21.54
CA TYR A 85 -4.10 -42.63 21.21
C TYR A 85 -4.36 -41.81 22.48
N TYR A 86 -4.13 -40.53 22.42
CA TYR A 86 -4.28 -39.63 23.55
C TYR A 86 -4.87 -38.28 23.13
N LYS A 87 -5.45 -37.61 24.12
CA LYS A 87 -5.90 -36.20 24.03
C LYS A 87 -5.24 -35.43 25.18
N LEU A 88 -4.57 -34.35 24.85
CA LEU A 88 -3.93 -33.46 25.80
C LEU A 88 -4.86 -32.29 26.14
N LEU A 89 -5.06 -32.08 27.47
CA LEU A 89 -6.02 -31.10 27.98
C LEU A 89 -5.38 -30.25 29.07
N TYR A 90 -5.95 -29.09 29.37
CA TYR A 90 -5.57 -28.27 30.52
C TYR A 90 -6.82 -27.78 31.27
N LEU A 91 -6.68 -27.46 32.56
CA LEU A 91 -7.78 -26.91 33.36
C LEU A 91 -8.20 -25.57 32.79
N LYS A 92 -9.52 -25.37 32.61
CA LYS A 92 -10.09 -24.16 32.05
C LYS A 92 -9.71 -22.95 32.91
N ASN A 93 -9.07 -21.97 32.28
CA ASN A 93 -8.63 -20.71 32.86
C ASN A 93 -8.87 -19.58 31.87
N THR A 94 -9.58 -18.54 32.30
CA THR A 94 -9.93 -17.40 31.43
C THR A 94 -8.72 -16.58 30.96
N ASN A 95 -7.61 -16.65 31.72
CA ASN A 95 -6.40 -15.91 31.42
C ASN A 95 -5.35 -16.77 30.69
N ILE A 96 -5.58 -18.07 30.52
CA ILE A 96 -4.64 -18.98 29.87
C ILE A 96 -5.25 -19.51 28.58
N THR A 97 -4.50 -19.39 27.50
CA THR A 97 -4.79 -20.05 26.23
C THR A 97 -3.59 -20.92 25.86
N ILE A 98 -3.84 -22.17 25.46
CA ILE A 98 -2.79 -23.08 24.98
C ILE A 98 -3.14 -23.50 23.56
N LYS A 99 -2.19 -23.30 22.65
CA LYS A 99 -2.29 -23.67 21.24
C LYS A 99 -1.10 -24.55 20.87
N TYR A 100 -1.20 -25.38 19.85
CA TYR A 100 -0.09 -26.22 19.36
C TYR A 100 0.32 -25.83 17.95
N TYR A 101 1.58 -26.06 17.60
CA TYR A 101 2.11 -25.87 16.26
C TYR A 101 2.16 -27.20 15.50
N GLU A 102 1.64 -27.21 14.30
CA GLU A 102 1.75 -28.32 13.37
C GLU A 102 3.01 -28.14 12.49
N SER A 103 3.92 -29.11 12.46
CA SER A 103 5.10 -29.16 11.59
C SER A 103 5.95 -27.88 11.56
N THR A 104 6.74 -27.63 12.60
CA THR A 104 7.72 -26.54 12.57
C THR A 104 9.10 -27.06 12.21
N LYS A 105 9.77 -26.41 11.24
CA LYS A 105 11.20 -26.63 11.00
C LYS A 105 12.00 -25.75 11.98
N ASP A 106 12.84 -26.37 12.82
CA ASP A 106 13.83 -25.64 13.60
C ASP A 106 15.07 -25.37 12.73
N THR A 107 15.54 -24.12 12.67
CA THR A 107 16.62 -23.68 11.77
C THR A 107 18.01 -24.17 12.15
N TYR A 108 18.16 -24.95 13.24
CA TYR A 108 19.43 -25.55 13.65
C TYR A 108 19.72 -26.92 13.00
N ASN A 109 19.32 -27.14 11.74
CA ASN A 109 19.56 -28.39 10.98
C ASN A 109 18.87 -29.65 11.50
N VAL A 110 17.97 -29.57 12.46
CA VAL A 110 17.15 -30.69 12.90
C VAL A 110 15.72 -30.42 12.47
N VAL A 111 15.24 -31.13 11.48
CA VAL A 111 13.81 -31.15 11.12
C VAL A 111 13.10 -31.91 12.23
N THR A 112 12.56 -31.22 13.22
CA THR A 112 11.72 -31.84 14.22
C THR A 112 10.28 -31.77 13.71
N THR A 113 9.73 -32.93 13.36
CA THR A 113 8.30 -33.04 13.07
C THR A 113 7.55 -33.06 14.38
N TYR A 114 6.71 -32.04 14.62
CA TYR A 114 5.85 -32.01 15.79
C TYR A 114 4.54 -32.72 15.51
N ASN A 115 4.07 -33.48 16.50
CA ASN A 115 2.83 -34.22 16.45
C ASN A 115 1.67 -33.36 16.97
N LYS A 116 0.45 -33.79 16.70
CA LYS A 116 -0.78 -33.18 17.22
C LYS A 116 -1.02 -33.62 18.68
N PRO A 117 -1.66 -32.76 19.50
CA PRO A 117 -2.00 -33.15 20.89
C PRO A 117 -3.12 -34.19 20.99
N ASN A 118 -3.75 -34.56 19.88
CA ASN A 118 -4.79 -35.57 19.75
C ASN A 118 -4.36 -36.53 18.65
N ASP A 119 -3.49 -37.47 18.96
CA ASP A 119 -2.87 -38.33 17.97
C ASP A 119 -2.67 -39.75 18.46
N SER A 120 -2.33 -40.67 17.58
CA SER A 120 -1.91 -42.01 17.90
C SER A 120 -0.42 -42.03 18.25
N ILE A 121 -0.02 -42.87 19.20
CA ILE A 121 1.37 -43.17 19.52
C ILE A 121 1.57 -44.67 19.41
N THR A 122 2.50 -45.09 18.58
CA THR A 122 2.87 -46.51 18.47
C THR A 122 3.49 -47.04 19.76
N SER A 123 3.40 -48.34 19.94
CA SER A 123 3.94 -49.03 21.12
C SER A 123 5.38 -48.62 21.45
N SER A 124 5.63 -48.27 22.70
CA SER A 124 6.95 -47.89 23.22
C SER A 124 7.59 -46.68 22.48
N ASN A 125 6.81 -45.85 21.83
CA ASN A 125 7.25 -44.64 21.08
C ASN A 125 6.80 -43.34 21.77
N SER A 126 7.21 -42.20 21.23
CA SER A 126 6.86 -40.88 21.76
C SER A 126 6.43 -39.90 20.66
N ASN A 127 5.52 -38.99 21.02
CA ASN A 127 5.17 -37.84 20.23
C ASN A 127 5.75 -36.56 20.86
N THR A 128 6.35 -35.72 20.04
CA THR A 128 6.82 -34.41 20.48
C THR A 128 5.86 -33.35 19.96
N ILE A 129 5.38 -32.47 20.84
CA ILE A 129 4.41 -31.42 20.57
C ILE A 129 5.04 -30.09 20.98
N LYS A 130 4.93 -29.08 20.11
CA LYS A 130 5.32 -27.71 20.47
C LYS A 130 4.06 -26.91 20.82
N LEU A 131 4.05 -26.28 22.00
CA LEU A 131 2.92 -25.48 22.48
C LEU A 131 3.29 -24.01 22.58
N LEU A 132 2.34 -23.16 22.22
CA LEU A 132 2.29 -21.74 22.56
C LEU A 132 1.31 -21.57 23.73
N ILE A 133 1.79 -21.04 24.84
CA ILE A 133 0.99 -20.74 26.02
C ILE A 133 0.93 -19.24 26.20
N THR A 134 -0.25 -18.67 26.16
CA THR A 134 -0.48 -17.24 26.39
C THR A 134 -1.09 -17.05 27.78
N ASN A 135 -0.40 -16.29 28.64
CA ASN A 135 -0.87 -15.88 29.97
C ASN A 135 -1.22 -14.39 29.95
N ASN A 136 -2.51 -14.07 29.94
CA ASN A 136 -3.03 -12.69 29.93
C ASN A 136 -3.20 -12.11 31.35
N SER A 137 -2.81 -12.81 32.41
CA SER A 137 -2.87 -12.28 33.77
C SER A 137 -1.69 -11.38 34.09
N ALA A 138 -1.82 -10.56 35.13
CA ALA A 138 -0.74 -9.67 35.59
C ALA A 138 0.39 -10.40 36.34
N SER A 139 0.25 -11.70 36.61
CA SER A 139 1.24 -12.49 37.35
C SER A 139 1.46 -13.87 36.72
N SER A 140 2.57 -14.53 37.08
CA SER A 140 2.83 -15.91 36.67
C SER A 140 1.72 -16.83 37.12
N GLN A 141 1.36 -17.81 36.30
CA GLN A 141 0.31 -18.80 36.54
C GLN A 141 0.89 -20.20 36.49
N ASN A 142 0.44 -21.08 37.41
CA ASN A 142 0.73 -22.48 37.32
C ASN A 142 -0.32 -23.19 36.49
N ILE A 143 0.12 -23.91 35.46
CA ILE A 143 -0.73 -24.75 34.62
C ILE A 143 -0.36 -26.21 34.80
N ALA A 144 -1.40 -27.06 34.82
CA ALA A 144 -1.24 -28.51 34.77
C ALA A 144 -1.82 -29.04 33.47
N LEU A 145 -1.05 -29.83 32.75
CA LEU A 145 -1.49 -30.58 31.60
C LEU A 145 -2.01 -31.94 32.02
N THR A 146 -3.14 -32.31 31.47
CA THR A 146 -3.79 -33.60 31.74
C THR A 146 -3.92 -34.36 30.43
N MET A 147 -3.66 -35.64 30.47
CA MET A 147 -3.80 -36.52 29.32
C MET A 147 -4.96 -37.49 29.53
N LYS A 148 -5.75 -37.69 28.45
CA LYS A 148 -6.70 -38.77 28.33
C LYS A 148 -6.29 -39.63 27.15
N GLY A 149 -6.31 -40.94 27.33
CA GLY A 149 -5.94 -41.85 26.24
C GLY A 149 -6.82 -43.09 26.20
N GLY A 150 -6.62 -43.88 25.16
CA GLY A 150 -7.30 -45.15 24.95
C GLY A 150 -6.53 -46.04 24.00
N TYR A 151 -6.92 -47.30 23.92
CA TYR A 151 -6.41 -48.20 22.89
C TYR A 151 -6.96 -47.81 21.53
N ILE A 152 -6.19 -48.02 20.46
CA ILE A 152 -6.65 -47.77 19.12
C ILE A 152 -7.79 -48.74 18.80
N THR A 153 -9.01 -48.22 18.84
CA THR A 153 -10.17 -48.77 18.17
C THR A 153 -10.45 -47.88 16.94
N ASN A 154 -11.14 -48.40 15.94
CA ASN A 154 -11.28 -47.76 14.63
C ASN A 154 -11.82 -46.32 14.57
N THR A 155 -12.01 -45.64 15.69
CA THR A 155 -12.45 -44.24 15.78
C THR A 155 -11.86 -43.54 17.01
N ILE A 156 -10.94 -42.61 16.76
CA ILE A 156 -10.37 -41.68 17.77
C ILE A 156 -11.41 -40.66 18.27
N GLN A 157 -12.62 -40.67 17.75
CA GLN A 157 -13.59 -39.55 17.89
C GLN A 157 -14.33 -39.50 19.24
N ASP A 158 -14.22 -40.46 20.11
CA ASP A 158 -15.10 -40.60 21.30
C ASP A 158 -14.52 -40.13 22.63
N ILE A 159 -13.35 -39.43 22.65
CA ILE A 159 -12.86 -38.82 23.88
C ILE A 159 -13.57 -37.51 24.15
N THR A 160 -14.62 -37.52 24.94
CA THR A 160 -15.32 -36.28 25.35
C THR A 160 -14.45 -35.45 26.27
N THR A 161 -14.34 -34.13 26.02
CA THR A 161 -13.65 -33.18 26.89
C THR A 161 -14.60 -32.83 28.05
N PRO A 162 -14.25 -33.11 29.32
CA PRO A 162 -15.07 -32.66 30.44
C PRO A 162 -15.15 -31.13 30.47
N SER A 163 -16.28 -30.57 30.94
CA SER A 163 -16.55 -29.13 30.97
C SER A 163 -15.55 -28.31 31.80
N THR A 164 -14.82 -28.93 32.69
CA THR A 164 -13.77 -28.29 33.50
C THR A 164 -12.43 -28.16 32.80
N TYR A 165 -12.26 -28.77 31.61
CA TYR A 165 -11.02 -28.74 30.86
C TYR A 165 -11.23 -28.01 29.52
N SER A 166 -10.14 -27.46 29.03
CA SER A 166 -10.05 -26.91 27.68
C SER A 166 -9.17 -27.79 26.80
N GLU A 167 -9.51 -27.85 25.53
CA GLU A 167 -8.70 -28.48 24.50
C GLU A 167 -7.57 -27.56 24.08
N ILE A 168 -6.45 -28.16 23.68
CA ILE A 168 -5.36 -27.44 23.02
C ILE A 168 -5.74 -27.31 21.55
N THR A 169 -5.99 -26.11 21.11
CA THR A 169 -6.37 -25.80 19.73
C THR A 169 -5.14 -25.57 18.87
N LEU A 170 -5.30 -25.75 17.55
CA LEU A 170 -4.24 -25.36 16.61
C LEU A 170 -3.99 -23.85 16.75
N VAL A 171 -2.73 -23.43 16.75
CA VAL A 171 -2.40 -22.04 16.40
C VAL A 171 -2.99 -21.84 15.00
N GLU A 172 -4.00 -20.97 14.88
CA GLU A 172 -4.65 -20.69 13.62
C GLU A 172 -3.57 -20.44 12.58
N THR A 173 -3.49 -21.36 11.65
CA THR A 173 -2.41 -21.54 10.70
C THR A 173 -1.36 -20.42 10.68
N PRO A 174 -0.22 -20.58 11.32
CA PRO A 174 0.96 -20.04 10.73
C PRO A 174 1.09 -20.81 9.40
N SER A 175 1.22 -20.10 8.29
CA SER A 175 1.64 -20.73 7.04
C SER A 175 2.71 -21.79 7.38
N THR A 176 2.81 -22.85 6.59
CA THR A 176 3.74 -23.99 6.74
C THR A 176 5.21 -23.60 7.01
N ASN A 177 5.53 -22.31 7.15
CA ASN A 177 6.82 -21.66 7.15
C ASN A 177 7.14 -20.90 8.45
N THR A 178 6.82 -21.44 9.62
CA THR A 178 7.22 -20.81 10.89
C THR A 178 8.57 -21.37 11.36
N TYR A 179 9.60 -20.51 11.40
CA TYR A 179 10.94 -20.88 11.85
C TYR A 179 11.29 -20.16 13.14
N PHE A 180 11.61 -20.96 14.19
CA PHE A 180 12.06 -20.45 15.49
C PHE A 180 13.58 -20.49 15.53
N CYS A 181 14.20 -19.31 15.59
CA CYS A 181 15.64 -19.17 15.75
C CYS A 181 15.99 -18.83 17.20
N LYS A 182 17.22 -19.17 17.61
CA LYS A 182 17.75 -18.82 18.94
C LYS A 182 19.10 -18.13 18.79
N THR A 183 19.37 -17.18 19.65
CA THR A 183 20.70 -16.60 19.84
C THR A 183 21.10 -16.77 21.30
N ASN A 184 22.39 -16.98 21.56
CA ASN A 184 22.93 -17.11 22.93
C ASN A 184 22.99 -15.75 23.65
N ASP A 185 22.73 -14.66 22.93
CA ASP A 185 22.76 -13.31 23.51
C ASP A 185 21.49 -13.00 24.28
N VAL A 186 21.64 -12.24 25.36
CA VAL A 186 20.50 -11.66 26.07
C VAL A 186 19.82 -10.61 25.17
N LEU A 187 18.48 -10.62 25.12
CA LEU A 187 17.71 -9.63 24.36
C LEU A 187 17.99 -8.22 24.89
N LYS A 188 18.55 -7.38 24.04
CA LYS A 188 18.87 -5.97 24.32
C LYS A 188 18.44 -5.13 23.15
N GLN A 189 18.15 -3.85 23.42
CA GLN A 189 17.91 -2.88 22.36
C GLN A 189 19.14 -2.80 21.44
N GLY A 190 18.90 -2.91 20.12
CA GLY A 190 19.95 -2.83 19.10
C GLY A 190 20.82 -4.08 18.97
N LEU A 191 20.49 -5.19 19.67
CA LEU A 191 21.16 -6.46 19.48
C LEU A 191 21.08 -6.89 18.01
N LYS A 192 22.21 -7.25 17.43
CA LYS A 192 22.30 -7.82 16.07
C LYS A 192 22.51 -9.32 16.14
N TYR A 193 21.81 -10.03 15.25
CA TYR A 193 21.92 -11.48 15.06
C TYR A 193 21.99 -11.77 13.57
N VAL A 194 22.93 -12.58 13.13
CA VAL A 194 23.08 -12.97 11.72
C VAL A 194 22.74 -14.45 11.59
N ASN A 195 21.86 -14.77 10.65
CA ASN A 195 21.52 -16.14 10.28
C ASN A 195 21.29 -16.25 8.78
N GLY A 196 22.07 -17.12 8.12
CA GLY A 196 22.07 -17.23 6.68
C GLY A 196 22.40 -15.89 6.01
N GLN A 197 21.60 -15.51 4.99
CA GLN A 197 21.77 -14.25 4.27
C GLN A 197 21.17 -13.04 4.98
N TYR A 198 20.61 -13.20 6.20
CA TYR A 198 19.89 -12.15 6.88
C TYR A 198 20.58 -11.66 8.15
N THR A 199 20.49 -10.36 8.38
CA THR A 199 20.83 -9.70 9.64
C THR A 199 19.55 -9.23 10.31
N TYR A 200 19.37 -9.61 11.55
CA TYR A 200 18.25 -9.22 12.40
C TYR A 200 18.71 -8.23 13.46
N ALA A 201 17.83 -7.32 13.85
CA ALA A 201 18.08 -6.41 14.95
C ALA A 201 16.83 -6.29 15.83
N TYR A 202 17.03 -6.43 17.15
CA TYR A 202 15.96 -6.37 18.12
C TYR A 202 15.69 -4.92 18.57
N LYS A 203 14.42 -4.59 18.71
CA LYS A 203 13.96 -3.34 19.33
C LYS A 203 12.89 -3.65 20.37
N GLN A 204 13.07 -3.08 21.55
CA GLN A 204 12.06 -3.11 22.59
C GLN A 204 11.10 -1.93 22.42
N GLU A 205 9.81 -2.18 22.61
CA GLU A 205 8.77 -1.15 22.58
C GLU A 205 9.09 0.00 23.56
N GLY A 206 8.74 1.24 23.14
CA GLY A 206 8.96 2.44 23.95
C GLY A 206 10.42 2.88 24.11
N LYS A 207 11.40 2.20 23.49
CA LYS A 207 12.81 2.58 23.51
C LYS A 207 13.24 3.19 22.19
N ASN A 208 13.90 4.35 22.23
CA ASN A 208 14.52 4.94 21.04
C ASN A 208 15.75 4.13 20.66
N SER A 209 15.87 3.73 19.38
CA SER A 209 17.11 3.15 18.86
C SER A 209 17.93 4.24 18.16
N SER A 210 19.02 4.67 18.77
CA SER A 210 19.94 5.64 18.18
C SER A 210 20.90 5.04 17.14
N SER A 211 20.98 3.71 17.01
CA SER A 211 22.03 3.05 16.24
C SER A 211 21.56 2.21 15.05
N LEU A 212 20.24 2.10 14.80
CA LEU A 212 19.69 1.30 13.70
C LEU A 212 18.99 2.20 12.72
N SER A 213 19.43 2.16 11.46
CA SER A 213 18.75 2.78 10.31
C SER A 213 17.38 2.12 9.98
N TRP A 214 16.86 1.32 10.88
CA TRP A 214 15.60 0.58 10.78
C TRP A 214 14.48 1.49 11.24
N ARG A 215 13.95 2.25 10.30
CA ARG A 215 12.86 3.16 10.57
C ARG A 215 11.64 2.36 11.01
N ASN A 216 11.10 2.71 12.19
CA ASN A 216 9.76 2.37 12.64
C ASN A 216 9.47 0.90 12.99
N ILE A 217 10.34 0.24 13.77
CA ILE A 217 9.85 -0.87 14.59
C ILE A 217 9.01 -0.24 15.70
N THR A 218 7.70 -0.32 15.59
CA THR A 218 6.76 0.28 16.54
C THR A 218 6.39 -0.66 17.68
N THR A 219 6.58 -1.97 17.47
CA THR A 219 6.26 -3.04 18.43
C THR A 219 7.52 -3.73 18.92
N ASP A 220 7.40 -4.40 20.07
CA ASP A 220 8.49 -5.21 20.64
C ASP A 220 8.78 -6.42 19.73
N GLY A 221 9.93 -6.42 19.06
CA GLY A 221 10.25 -7.45 18.08
C GLY A 221 11.55 -7.22 17.31
N TRP A 222 11.75 -8.06 16.32
CA TRP A 222 12.92 -8.03 15.44
C TRP A 222 12.57 -7.36 14.11
N GLY A 223 13.50 -6.56 13.60
CA GLY A 223 13.56 -6.20 12.19
C GLY A 223 14.56 -7.07 11.45
N VAL A 224 14.38 -7.25 10.14
CA VAL A 224 15.24 -8.07 9.29
C VAL A 224 15.70 -7.31 8.05
N GLN A 225 16.95 -7.54 7.64
CA GLN A 225 17.52 -7.03 6.40
C GLN A 225 18.42 -8.09 5.77
N LEU A 226 18.61 -7.98 4.44
CA LEU A 226 19.65 -8.74 3.74
C LEU A 226 21.03 -8.27 4.27
N THR A 227 21.91 -9.23 4.57
CA THR A 227 23.23 -8.95 5.14
C THR A 227 24.16 -8.31 4.10
N ASP A 228 24.18 -8.88 2.89
CA ASP A 228 24.92 -8.35 1.75
C ASP A 228 23.95 -8.00 0.60
N ARG A 229 23.81 -6.72 0.32
CA ARG A 229 22.97 -6.19 -0.76
C ARG A 229 23.70 -6.08 -2.09
N THR A 230 25.02 -6.22 -2.07
CA THR A 230 25.87 -6.10 -3.28
C THR A 230 26.06 -7.45 -3.98
N SER A 231 25.81 -8.58 -3.29
CA SER A 231 25.82 -9.90 -3.91
C SER A 231 24.72 -10.05 -4.95
N THR A 232 25.07 -10.61 -6.10
CA THR A 232 24.14 -11.02 -7.16
C THR A 232 23.60 -12.43 -6.96
N ASP A 233 24.09 -13.15 -5.94
CA ASP A 233 23.67 -14.50 -5.63
C ASP A 233 22.18 -14.55 -5.30
N ALA A 234 21.55 -15.67 -5.63
CA ALA A 234 20.15 -15.91 -5.28
C ALA A 234 19.95 -15.87 -3.76
N VAL A 235 18.88 -15.21 -3.32
CA VAL A 235 18.48 -15.22 -1.91
C VAL A 235 17.60 -16.44 -1.67
N THR A 236 18.15 -17.43 -0.95
CA THR A 236 17.51 -18.74 -0.71
C THR A 236 17.43 -19.13 0.76
N SER A 237 18.06 -18.37 1.66
CA SER A 237 18.05 -18.68 3.09
C SER A 237 16.63 -18.61 3.67
N SER A 238 16.33 -19.53 4.57
CA SER A 238 15.07 -19.51 5.34
C SER A 238 15.04 -18.31 6.30
N LEU A 239 13.89 -17.66 6.40
CA LEU A 239 13.68 -16.52 7.27
C LEU A 239 13.26 -16.99 8.68
N CYS A 240 13.91 -16.49 9.74
CA CYS A 240 13.38 -16.66 11.08
C CYS A 240 12.04 -15.93 11.23
N THR A 241 11.02 -16.58 11.73
CA THR A 241 9.73 -15.94 12.08
C THR A 241 9.76 -15.40 13.50
N TYR A 242 10.44 -16.14 14.38
CA TYR A 242 10.68 -15.78 15.79
C TYR A 242 12.14 -15.98 16.14
N ILE A 243 12.68 -15.07 16.95
CA ILE A 243 14.02 -15.19 17.54
C ILE A 243 13.88 -15.00 19.05
N ASN A 244 14.31 -16.03 19.85
CA ASN A 244 14.14 -16.02 21.31
C ASN A 244 12.71 -15.65 21.74
N ASN A 245 11.71 -16.27 21.10
CA ASN A 245 10.27 -16.06 21.33
C ASN A 245 9.74 -14.65 21.02
N LYS A 246 10.53 -13.79 20.39
CA LYS A 246 10.07 -12.49 19.89
C LYS A 246 9.89 -12.53 18.38
N PRO A 247 8.76 -12.01 17.85
CA PRO A 247 8.45 -12.10 16.41
C PRO A 247 9.34 -11.18 15.58
N ILE A 248 9.41 -11.47 14.27
CA ILE A 248 9.82 -10.49 13.28
C ILE A 248 8.64 -9.56 13.05
N SER A 249 8.78 -8.29 13.43
CA SER A 249 7.72 -7.28 13.34
C SER A 249 7.96 -6.28 12.20
N SER A 250 9.17 -6.22 11.63
CA SER A 250 9.49 -5.30 10.55
C SER A 250 10.36 -5.94 9.47
N MET A 251 9.92 -5.79 8.22
CA MET A 251 10.68 -6.08 7.00
C MET A 251 11.00 -4.80 6.21
N SER A 252 10.91 -3.65 6.88
CA SER A 252 11.22 -2.37 6.25
C SER A 252 12.65 -2.36 5.68
N ASN A 253 12.77 -1.96 4.40
CA ASN A 253 14.05 -1.93 3.67
C ASN A 253 14.78 -3.28 3.56
N MET A 254 14.06 -4.40 3.68
CA MET A 254 14.70 -5.73 3.74
C MET A 254 15.58 -6.00 2.52
N PHE A 255 15.09 -5.75 1.31
CA PHE A 255 15.80 -5.95 0.04
C PHE A 255 16.13 -4.64 -0.67
N VAL A 256 16.22 -3.53 0.06
CA VAL A 256 16.54 -2.22 -0.52
C VAL A 256 17.90 -2.24 -1.21
N TYR A 257 17.95 -1.82 -2.49
CA TYR A 257 19.13 -1.84 -3.36
C TYR A 257 19.77 -3.23 -3.56
N SER A 258 19.04 -4.32 -3.29
CA SER A 258 19.56 -5.68 -3.50
C SER A 258 19.93 -5.90 -4.96
N GLN A 259 21.13 -6.41 -5.21
CA GLN A 259 21.61 -6.81 -6.54
C GLN A 259 21.22 -8.26 -6.89
N ALA A 260 20.65 -9.02 -5.95
CA ALA A 260 20.15 -10.36 -6.20
C ALA A 260 19.02 -10.33 -7.25
N THR A 261 19.17 -11.10 -8.31
CA THR A 261 18.17 -11.20 -9.40
C THR A 261 17.07 -12.19 -9.10
N SER A 262 17.24 -13.04 -8.07
CA SER A 262 16.27 -14.04 -7.63
C SER A 262 16.15 -14.04 -6.10
N ILE A 263 14.93 -13.98 -5.59
CA ILE A 263 14.62 -14.00 -4.17
C ILE A 263 13.53 -15.05 -3.94
N ASN A 264 13.84 -16.08 -3.14
CA ASN A 264 12.86 -17.08 -2.76
C ASN A 264 12.05 -16.60 -1.55
N LEU A 265 10.80 -16.21 -1.78
CA LEU A 265 9.88 -15.74 -0.75
C LEU A 265 8.95 -16.85 -0.21
N SER A 266 8.98 -18.06 -0.80
CA SER A 266 8.04 -19.14 -0.47
C SER A 266 8.07 -19.60 1.01
N ASN A 267 9.17 -19.34 1.70
CA ASN A 267 9.40 -19.67 3.09
C ASN A 267 9.17 -18.48 4.06
N PHE A 268 8.56 -17.40 3.60
CA PHE A 268 8.33 -16.23 4.44
C PHE A 268 7.00 -16.34 5.17
N ASN A 269 7.07 -16.32 6.50
CA ASN A 269 5.90 -16.10 7.34
C ASN A 269 5.88 -14.65 7.79
N THR A 270 4.94 -13.88 7.26
CA THR A 270 4.84 -12.44 7.52
C THR A 270 3.72 -12.07 8.48
N SER A 271 3.02 -13.06 9.06
CA SER A 271 1.81 -12.87 9.90
C SER A 271 1.99 -11.98 11.14
N LYS A 272 3.23 -11.69 11.55
CA LYS A 272 3.54 -10.78 12.68
C LYS A 272 4.20 -9.48 12.23
N VAL A 273 4.37 -9.29 10.93
CA VAL A 273 4.98 -8.09 10.37
C VAL A 273 3.96 -6.94 10.36
N THR A 274 4.36 -5.78 10.85
CA THR A 274 3.54 -4.57 10.87
C THR A 274 4.06 -3.49 9.93
N ASN A 275 5.32 -3.62 9.45
CA ASN A 275 5.97 -2.63 8.59
C ASN A 275 6.73 -3.31 7.44
N MET A 276 6.31 -3.02 6.20
CA MET A 276 6.95 -3.44 4.96
C MET A 276 7.40 -2.26 4.08
N SER A 277 7.53 -1.06 4.67
CA SER A 277 7.97 0.14 3.92
C SER A 277 9.28 -0.11 3.19
N ALA A 278 9.34 0.25 1.90
CA ALA A 278 10.50 0.14 1.03
C ALA A 278 11.13 -1.27 0.96
N MET A 279 10.33 -2.34 1.21
CA MET A 279 10.87 -3.71 1.30
C MET A 279 11.65 -4.12 0.05
N PHE A 280 11.18 -3.78 -1.15
CA PHE A 280 11.81 -4.09 -2.44
C PHE A 280 12.28 -2.83 -3.18
N TYR A 281 12.53 -1.72 -2.47
CA TYR A 281 12.95 -0.47 -3.08
C TYR A 281 14.27 -0.66 -3.86
N LYS A 282 14.23 -0.40 -5.19
CA LYS A 282 15.36 -0.58 -6.12
C LYS A 282 15.96 -2.00 -6.11
N SER A 283 15.19 -3.02 -5.75
CA SER A 283 15.61 -4.42 -5.86
C SER A 283 15.75 -4.84 -7.32
N GLN A 284 16.80 -5.59 -7.64
CA GLN A 284 17.07 -6.15 -8.98
C GLN A 284 16.34 -7.47 -9.25
N ALA A 285 15.58 -7.99 -8.28
CA ALA A 285 14.78 -9.20 -8.48
C ALA A 285 13.73 -8.98 -9.58
N THR A 286 13.76 -9.82 -10.62
CA THR A 286 12.87 -9.71 -11.79
C THR A 286 11.52 -10.38 -11.57
N THR A 287 11.42 -11.27 -10.58
CA THR A 287 10.19 -11.96 -10.19
C THR A 287 10.06 -11.95 -8.67
N LEU A 288 8.84 -11.69 -8.18
CA LEU A 288 8.50 -11.70 -6.76
C LEU A 288 7.23 -12.51 -6.57
N ASP A 289 7.33 -13.69 -5.94
CA ASP A 289 6.16 -14.49 -5.56
C ASP A 289 5.72 -14.10 -4.15
N LEU A 290 4.61 -13.38 -4.04
CA LEU A 290 4.03 -12.90 -2.78
C LEU A 290 2.98 -13.85 -2.21
N SER A 291 2.78 -15.04 -2.79
CA SER A 291 1.70 -15.97 -2.42
C SER A 291 1.74 -16.47 -0.98
N SER A 292 2.92 -16.42 -0.33
CA SER A 292 3.11 -16.80 1.07
C SER A 292 2.88 -15.65 2.06
N PHE A 293 2.65 -14.42 1.59
CA PHE A 293 2.55 -13.25 2.46
C PHE A 293 1.19 -13.18 3.15
N ASP A 294 1.22 -13.08 4.47
CA ASP A 294 0.10 -12.63 5.29
C ASP A 294 0.38 -11.19 5.74
N THR A 295 -0.33 -10.24 5.16
CA THR A 295 -0.16 -8.81 5.45
C THR A 295 -1.28 -8.23 6.32
N SER A 296 -2.10 -9.09 6.94
CA SER A 296 -3.24 -8.69 7.78
C SER A 296 -2.89 -7.79 8.96
N ASN A 297 -1.62 -7.77 9.39
CA ASN A 297 -1.11 -6.91 10.46
C ASN A 297 -0.24 -5.74 9.95
N VAL A 298 -0.07 -5.58 8.64
CA VAL A 298 0.80 -4.55 8.06
C VAL A 298 0.06 -3.21 7.99
N THR A 299 0.66 -2.18 8.58
CA THR A 299 0.11 -0.81 8.58
C THR A 299 0.87 0.15 7.68
N LEU A 300 2.10 -0.19 7.29
CA LEU A 300 2.99 0.65 6.48
C LEU A 300 3.50 -0.13 5.27
N MET A 301 3.19 0.36 4.05
CA MET A 301 3.60 -0.21 2.77
C MET A 301 4.14 0.86 1.80
N ASP A 302 4.44 2.08 2.31
CA ASP A 302 5.01 3.13 1.48
C ASP A 302 6.33 2.69 0.82
N PHE A 303 6.55 3.08 -0.44
CA PHE A 303 7.73 2.70 -1.24
C PHE A 303 7.95 1.18 -1.42
N MET A 304 6.99 0.28 -1.10
CA MET A 304 7.27 -1.16 -1.00
C MET A 304 7.88 -1.75 -2.28
N PHE A 305 7.40 -1.36 -3.45
CA PHE A 305 7.89 -1.81 -4.78
C PHE A 305 8.47 -0.67 -5.61
N ALA A 306 8.86 0.43 -4.98
CA ALA A 306 9.40 1.60 -5.66
C ALA A 306 10.70 1.25 -6.39
N TYR A 307 10.78 1.61 -7.69
CA TYR A 307 11.93 1.32 -8.58
C TYR A 307 12.29 -0.18 -8.68
N SER A 308 11.39 -1.09 -8.27
CA SER A 308 11.61 -2.54 -8.37
C SER A 308 11.72 -2.99 -9.82
N GLN A 309 12.64 -3.93 -10.09
CA GLN A 309 12.85 -4.52 -11.42
C GLN A 309 11.94 -5.72 -11.70
N ALA A 310 11.02 -6.06 -10.78
CA ALA A 310 10.02 -7.09 -11.02
C ALA A 310 9.12 -6.71 -12.20
N THR A 311 9.06 -7.58 -13.23
CA THR A 311 8.31 -7.30 -14.47
C THR A 311 6.84 -7.70 -14.37
N THR A 312 6.51 -8.62 -13.47
CA THR A 312 5.16 -9.01 -13.12
C THR A 312 5.00 -8.98 -11.61
N LEU A 313 3.87 -8.47 -11.12
CA LEU A 313 3.62 -8.36 -9.70
C LEU A 313 2.16 -8.69 -9.40
N ASP A 314 1.92 -9.87 -8.85
CA ASP A 314 0.62 -10.25 -8.29
C ASP A 314 0.51 -9.69 -6.87
N ALA A 315 -0.06 -8.49 -6.77
CA ALA A 315 -0.31 -7.83 -5.49
C ALA A 315 -1.69 -8.21 -4.89
N SER A 316 -2.50 -9.04 -5.57
CA SER A 316 -3.83 -9.46 -5.12
C SER A 316 -3.81 -10.26 -3.81
N LYS A 317 -2.64 -10.79 -3.41
CA LYS A 317 -2.46 -11.53 -2.15
C LYS A 317 -2.25 -10.61 -0.93
N LEU A 318 -2.00 -9.33 -1.16
CA LEU A 318 -1.75 -8.39 -0.08
C LEU A 318 -3.08 -7.94 0.56
N ASN A 319 -3.26 -8.23 1.84
CA ASN A 319 -4.32 -7.61 2.64
C ASN A 319 -3.89 -6.18 3.01
N THR A 320 -4.61 -5.18 2.51
CA THR A 320 -4.30 -3.77 2.71
C THR A 320 -5.30 -3.04 3.62
N SER A 321 -6.26 -3.76 4.21
CA SER A 321 -7.42 -3.21 4.93
C SER A 321 -7.10 -2.28 6.11
N ILE A 322 -5.90 -2.38 6.69
CA ILE A 322 -5.46 -1.50 7.80
C ILE A 322 -4.35 -0.52 7.41
N VAL A 323 -3.93 -0.53 6.13
CA VAL A 323 -2.88 0.37 5.63
C VAL A 323 -3.39 1.79 5.53
N LYS A 324 -2.61 2.77 6.04
CA LYS A 324 -2.96 4.19 6.01
C LYS A 324 -2.16 5.00 4.99
N ASN A 325 -0.97 4.53 4.64
CA ASN A 325 -0.06 5.23 3.73
C ASN A 325 0.43 4.28 2.63
N MET A 326 0.05 4.57 1.38
CA MET A 326 0.49 3.88 0.16
C MET A 326 1.31 4.79 -0.76
N SER A 327 1.81 5.92 -0.21
CA SER A 327 2.59 6.85 -1.03
C SER A 327 3.82 6.16 -1.64
N TYR A 328 4.11 6.48 -2.90
CA TYR A 328 5.25 5.96 -3.65
C TYR A 328 5.30 4.43 -3.82
N MET A 329 4.20 3.69 -3.52
CA MET A 329 4.25 2.22 -3.43
C MET A 329 4.78 1.56 -4.70
N PHE A 330 4.41 2.07 -5.88
CA PHE A 330 4.81 1.55 -7.20
C PHE A 330 5.54 2.60 -8.06
N ILE A 331 6.13 3.64 -7.44
CA ILE A 331 6.88 4.66 -8.20
C ILE A 331 7.98 4.01 -9.04
N ASP A 332 8.03 4.34 -10.32
CA ASP A 332 8.99 3.82 -11.32
C ASP A 332 9.16 2.28 -11.28
N SER A 333 8.13 1.55 -10.81
CA SER A 333 8.09 0.08 -10.84
C SER A 333 8.12 -0.42 -12.29
N GLN A 334 8.94 -1.42 -12.57
CA GLN A 334 9.07 -2.03 -13.89
C GLN A 334 7.99 -3.09 -14.19
N ALA A 335 7.04 -3.31 -13.26
CA ALA A 335 5.93 -4.21 -13.48
C ALA A 335 5.03 -3.71 -14.62
N THR A 336 4.96 -4.48 -15.72
CA THR A 336 4.08 -4.21 -16.86
C THR A 336 2.66 -4.72 -16.61
N THR A 337 2.51 -5.69 -15.70
CA THR A 337 1.23 -6.18 -15.20
C THR A 337 1.20 -6.05 -13.68
N LEU A 338 0.13 -5.48 -13.15
CA LEU A 338 -0.07 -5.22 -11.74
C LEU A 338 -1.51 -5.56 -11.36
N ASP A 339 -1.69 -6.62 -10.56
CA ASP A 339 -3.00 -7.02 -10.06
C ASP A 339 -3.28 -6.36 -8.70
N LEU A 340 -4.27 -5.47 -8.67
CA LEU A 340 -4.72 -4.73 -7.48
C LEU A 340 -6.13 -5.14 -7.05
N SER A 341 -6.68 -6.21 -7.60
CA SER A 341 -8.11 -6.57 -7.48
C SER A 341 -8.61 -6.75 -6.04
N ASN A 342 -7.71 -7.10 -5.11
CA ASN A 342 -8.03 -7.30 -3.69
C ASN A 342 -7.57 -6.15 -2.78
N PHE A 343 -7.13 -5.01 -3.32
CA PHE A 343 -6.76 -3.88 -2.49
C PHE A 343 -7.99 -3.27 -1.81
N ASP A 344 -7.98 -3.28 -0.48
CA ASP A 344 -8.90 -2.49 0.35
C ASP A 344 -8.19 -1.19 0.74
N THR A 345 -8.62 -0.08 0.17
CA THR A 345 -8.03 1.24 0.41
C THR A 345 -8.86 2.10 1.38
N SER A 346 -9.90 1.54 1.99
CA SER A 346 -10.87 2.24 2.83
C SER A 346 -10.27 2.96 4.06
N ASN A 347 -9.03 2.64 4.44
CA ASN A 347 -8.30 3.31 5.51
C ASN A 347 -7.11 4.15 5.04
N VAL A 348 -6.87 4.22 3.73
CA VAL A 348 -5.75 4.98 3.17
C VAL A 348 -6.05 6.48 3.19
N THR A 349 -5.09 7.24 3.68
CA THR A 349 -5.18 8.71 3.75
C THR A 349 -4.19 9.41 2.80
N ASN A 350 -3.18 8.69 2.31
CA ASN A 350 -2.13 9.24 1.44
C ASN A 350 -1.80 8.28 0.29
N MET A 351 -2.04 8.74 -0.96
CA MET A 351 -1.71 8.04 -2.21
C MET A 351 -0.73 8.85 -3.08
N TYR A 352 0.01 9.80 -2.48
CA TYR A 352 0.95 10.64 -3.21
C TYR A 352 1.96 9.80 -4.00
N SER A 353 2.12 10.09 -5.30
CA SER A 353 3.04 9.41 -6.23
C SER A 353 2.87 7.86 -6.28
N MET A 354 1.71 7.31 -5.95
CA MET A 354 1.55 5.84 -5.81
C MET A 354 1.91 5.07 -7.08
N PHE A 355 1.57 5.59 -8.26
CA PHE A 355 1.85 5.00 -9.57
C PHE A 355 2.71 5.92 -10.47
N GLU A 356 3.45 6.86 -9.88
CA GLU A 356 4.35 7.74 -10.64
C GLU A 356 5.36 6.90 -11.43
N GLY A 357 5.48 7.16 -12.74
CA GLY A 357 6.42 6.46 -13.64
C GLY A 357 6.19 4.96 -13.78
N SER A 358 5.11 4.40 -13.21
CA SER A 358 4.80 2.97 -13.30
C SER A 358 4.74 2.50 -14.75
N GLN A 359 5.37 1.36 -15.04
CA GLN A 359 5.39 0.74 -16.37
C GLN A 359 4.16 -0.14 -16.66
N ALA A 360 3.22 -0.24 -15.70
CA ALA A 360 1.97 -0.97 -15.92
C ALA A 360 1.18 -0.34 -17.09
N THR A 361 0.82 -1.16 -18.08
CA THR A 361 0.11 -0.71 -19.28
C THR A 361 -1.40 -0.52 -19.04
N THR A 362 -1.91 -1.18 -18.01
CA THR A 362 -3.28 -1.03 -17.50
C THR A 362 -3.24 -0.90 -15.98
N LEU A 363 -4.05 -0.01 -15.42
CA LEU A 363 -4.23 0.17 -13.99
C LEU A 363 -5.73 0.10 -13.70
N ASP A 364 -6.18 -1.01 -13.13
CA ASP A 364 -7.53 -1.13 -12.61
C ASP A 364 -7.56 -0.66 -11.16
N VAL A 365 -8.10 0.53 -10.94
CA VAL A 365 -8.26 1.17 -9.63
C VAL A 365 -9.75 1.39 -9.31
N SER A 366 -10.65 0.73 -10.05
CA SER A 366 -12.10 0.89 -9.92
C SER A 366 -12.65 0.44 -8.55
N ASN A 367 -11.91 -0.44 -7.85
CA ASN A 367 -12.25 -0.90 -6.51
C ASN A 367 -11.69 -0.01 -5.38
N PHE A 368 -10.96 1.07 -5.68
CA PHE A 368 -10.36 1.90 -4.65
C PHE A 368 -11.42 2.75 -3.94
N ASP A 369 -11.53 2.60 -2.61
CA ASP A 369 -12.22 3.56 -1.75
C ASP A 369 -11.24 4.69 -1.40
N THR A 370 -11.49 5.87 -1.95
CA THR A 370 -10.63 7.05 -1.74
C THR A 370 -11.24 8.07 -0.78
N SER A 371 -12.34 7.72 -0.12
CA SER A 371 -13.12 8.64 0.74
C SER A 371 -12.33 9.27 1.90
N LYS A 372 -11.22 8.66 2.32
CA LYS A 372 -10.34 9.21 3.38
C LYS A 372 -9.05 9.82 2.85
N VAL A 373 -8.81 9.76 1.54
CA VAL A 373 -7.55 10.25 0.94
C VAL A 373 -7.53 11.78 0.97
N THR A 374 -6.43 12.34 1.45
CA THR A 374 -6.22 13.80 1.51
C THR A 374 -5.16 14.28 0.52
N ASP A 375 -4.30 13.39 0.05
CA ASP A 375 -3.21 13.71 -0.87
C ASP A 375 -3.16 12.69 -2.04
N MET A 376 -3.45 13.18 -3.27
CA MET A 376 -3.35 12.45 -4.54
C MET A 376 -2.34 13.10 -5.49
N GLY A 377 -1.50 14.00 -4.98
CA GLY A 377 -0.47 14.63 -5.80
C GLY A 377 0.41 13.61 -6.50
N MET A 378 0.73 13.81 -7.79
CA MET A 378 1.59 12.96 -8.62
C MET A 378 1.14 11.50 -8.74
N MET A 379 -0.11 11.13 -8.34
CA MET A 379 -0.53 9.73 -8.24
C MET A 379 -0.30 8.94 -9.54
N PHE A 380 -0.55 9.55 -10.70
CA PHE A 380 -0.36 8.95 -12.03
C PHE A 380 0.65 9.73 -12.89
N LEU A 381 1.53 10.51 -12.27
CA LEU A 381 2.57 11.27 -12.99
C LEU A 381 3.43 10.31 -13.82
N LYS A 382 3.57 10.56 -15.15
CA LYS A 382 4.34 9.71 -16.09
C LYS A 382 3.91 8.24 -16.15
N SER A 383 2.74 7.88 -15.62
CA SER A 383 2.21 6.51 -15.73
C SER A 383 2.09 6.08 -17.18
N GLN A 384 2.51 4.84 -17.50
CA GLN A 384 2.41 4.26 -18.84
C GLN A 384 1.05 3.63 -19.14
N ALA A 385 0.12 3.62 -18.17
CA ALA A 385 -1.22 3.10 -18.36
C ALA A 385 -1.99 3.95 -19.38
N THR A 386 -2.50 3.31 -20.42
CA THR A 386 -3.31 3.95 -21.47
C THR A 386 -4.77 4.12 -21.05
N THR A 387 -5.22 3.35 -20.07
CA THR A 387 -6.53 3.44 -19.44
C THR A 387 -6.37 3.50 -17.92
N ILE A 388 -7.04 4.48 -17.30
CA ILE A 388 -7.08 4.65 -15.84
C ILE A 388 -8.54 4.99 -15.50
N ASP A 389 -9.25 4.05 -14.85
CA ASP A 389 -10.64 4.29 -14.43
C ASP A 389 -10.66 4.92 -13.03
N VAL A 390 -10.93 6.20 -12.97
CA VAL A 390 -11.05 6.98 -11.72
C VAL A 390 -12.50 7.38 -11.43
N SER A 391 -13.47 6.81 -12.15
CA SER A 391 -14.90 7.15 -12.02
C SER A 391 -15.48 6.83 -10.63
N SER A 392 -14.85 5.89 -9.89
CA SER A 392 -15.23 5.53 -8.53
C SER A 392 -14.63 6.44 -7.44
N PHE A 393 -13.70 7.34 -7.78
CA PHE A 393 -12.96 8.11 -6.77
C PHE A 393 -13.86 9.12 -6.06
N ASP A 394 -13.92 9.01 -4.73
CA ASP A 394 -14.41 10.09 -3.86
C ASP A 394 -13.23 11.01 -3.50
N THR A 395 -13.24 12.20 -4.07
CA THR A 395 -12.17 13.20 -3.87
C THR A 395 -12.55 14.30 -2.87
N SER A 396 -13.67 14.13 -2.15
CA SER A 396 -14.23 15.17 -1.27
C SER A 396 -13.30 15.62 -0.13
N ASN A 397 -12.35 14.78 0.27
CA ASN A 397 -11.37 15.11 1.30
C ASN A 397 -9.98 15.49 0.74
N VAL A 398 -9.79 15.44 -0.60
CA VAL A 398 -8.50 15.72 -1.21
C VAL A 398 -8.18 17.20 -1.19
N THR A 399 -6.97 17.55 -0.75
CA THR A 399 -6.47 18.92 -0.70
C THR A 399 -5.36 19.19 -1.72
N ASN A 400 -4.69 18.16 -2.20
CA ASN A 400 -3.60 18.25 -3.17
C ASN A 400 -3.83 17.30 -4.35
N MET A 401 -3.94 17.87 -5.57
CA MET A 401 -4.02 17.15 -6.85
C MET A 401 -2.91 17.59 -7.82
N SER A 402 -1.84 18.21 -7.28
CA SER A 402 -0.75 18.68 -8.16
C SER A 402 -0.14 17.55 -8.96
N SER A 403 0.08 17.77 -10.25
CA SER A 403 0.69 16.82 -11.19
C SER A 403 0.00 15.45 -11.29
N MET A 404 -1.26 15.30 -10.84
CA MET A 404 -1.91 13.99 -10.70
C MET A 404 -1.91 13.18 -12.00
N PHE A 405 -2.15 13.80 -13.15
CA PHE A 405 -2.13 13.18 -14.49
C PHE A 405 -1.06 13.78 -15.40
N SER A 406 -0.04 14.43 -14.82
CA SER A 406 1.05 15.03 -15.59
C SER A 406 1.83 13.96 -16.35
N ASN A 407 2.07 14.18 -17.66
CA ASN A 407 2.74 13.22 -18.56
C ASN A 407 2.13 11.80 -18.58
N SER A 408 0.91 11.62 -18.07
CA SER A 408 0.20 10.33 -18.11
C SER A 408 -0.13 9.94 -19.54
N GLN A 409 0.00 8.64 -19.86
CA GLN A 409 -0.35 8.08 -21.16
C GLN A 409 -1.86 7.75 -21.30
N ALA A 410 -2.66 7.97 -20.25
CA ALA A 410 -4.11 7.79 -20.31
C ALA A 410 -4.73 8.67 -21.40
N THR A 411 -5.49 8.04 -22.31
CA THR A 411 -6.13 8.73 -23.44
C THR A 411 -7.52 9.25 -23.11
N THR A 412 -8.13 8.70 -22.08
CA THR A 412 -9.44 9.09 -21.54
C THR A 412 -9.36 9.19 -20.03
N LEU A 413 -10.05 10.18 -19.45
CA LEU A 413 -10.17 10.37 -18.01
C LEU A 413 -11.63 10.76 -17.72
N ASP A 414 -12.34 9.94 -16.95
CA ASP A 414 -13.66 10.28 -16.42
C ASP A 414 -13.51 10.97 -15.06
N LEU A 415 -13.70 12.28 -15.04
CA LEU A 415 -13.58 13.14 -13.87
C LEU A 415 -14.96 13.59 -13.34
N SER A 416 -16.04 13.01 -13.85
CA SER A 416 -17.42 13.46 -13.57
C SER A 416 -17.80 13.41 -12.09
N ASN A 417 -17.18 12.51 -11.32
CA ASN A 417 -17.41 12.36 -9.88
C ASN A 417 -16.40 13.12 -8.99
N PHE A 418 -15.45 13.86 -9.58
CA PHE A 418 -14.47 14.60 -8.78
C PHE A 418 -15.12 15.76 -8.03
N ASN A 419 -15.07 15.72 -6.71
CA ASN A 419 -15.39 16.83 -5.83
C ASN A 419 -14.10 17.56 -5.46
N THR A 420 -13.87 18.73 -6.05
CA THR A 420 -12.63 19.49 -5.85
C THR A 420 -12.75 20.62 -4.82
N SER A 421 -13.88 20.68 -4.08
CA SER A 421 -14.19 21.80 -3.18
C SER A 421 -13.20 22.00 -2.01
N ASN A 422 -12.34 21.02 -1.73
CA ASN A 422 -11.29 21.13 -0.74
C ASN A 422 -9.88 21.27 -1.32
N VAL A 423 -9.73 21.19 -2.65
CA VAL A 423 -8.42 21.24 -3.31
C VAL A 423 -7.84 22.66 -3.26
N THR A 424 -6.59 22.75 -2.82
CA THR A 424 -5.84 24.02 -2.74
C THR A 424 -4.73 24.14 -3.78
N ASN A 425 -4.27 23.02 -4.34
CA ASN A 425 -3.20 22.97 -5.33
C ASN A 425 -3.58 22.06 -6.50
N MET A 426 -3.67 22.66 -7.72
CA MET A 426 -3.93 21.98 -9.00
C MET A 426 -2.78 22.23 -10.00
N SER A 427 -1.61 22.69 -9.53
CA SER A 427 -0.48 22.92 -10.45
C SER A 427 -0.12 21.66 -11.22
N ASP A 428 0.24 21.81 -12.50
CA ASP A 428 0.68 20.73 -13.38
C ASP A 428 -0.32 19.56 -13.55
N MET A 429 -1.57 19.66 -13.10
CA MET A 429 -2.49 18.51 -13.01
C MET A 429 -2.64 17.74 -14.32
N PHE A 430 -2.69 18.42 -15.46
CA PHE A 430 -2.80 17.82 -16.79
C PHE A 430 -1.63 18.23 -17.71
N HIS A 431 -0.49 18.58 -17.14
CA HIS A 431 0.73 18.95 -17.87
C HIS A 431 1.18 17.79 -18.77
N TYR A 432 1.32 18.02 -20.09
CA TYR A 432 1.63 17.00 -21.11
C TYR A 432 0.69 15.77 -21.09
N SER A 433 -0.50 15.87 -20.52
CA SER A 433 -1.50 14.78 -20.54
C SER A 433 -1.86 14.36 -21.96
N GLN A 434 -1.93 13.05 -22.22
CA GLN A 434 -2.33 12.50 -23.52
C GLN A 434 -3.85 12.36 -23.66
N ALA A 435 -4.64 12.69 -22.62
CA ALA A 435 -6.10 12.66 -22.68
C ALA A 435 -6.61 13.66 -23.73
N THR A 436 -7.41 13.16 -24.70
CA THR A 436 -7.94 13.97 -25.80
C THR A 436 -9.17 14.80 -25.40
N THR A 437 -9.83 14.36 -24.32
CA THR A 437 -10.93 15.08 -23.68
C THR A 437 -10.66 15.16 -22.18
N ILE A 438 -10.79 16.36 -21.61
CA ILE A 438 -10.66 16.60 -20.17
C ILE A 438 -11.86 17.48 -19.81
N ASP A 439 -12.86 16.89 -19.14
CA ASP A 439 -14.02 17.62 -18.64
C ASP A 439 -13.75 18.07 -17.20
N VAL A 440 -13.64 19.37 -17.02
CA VAL A 440 -13.43 20.05 -15.73
C VAL A 440 -14.59 20.98 -15.38
N SER A 441 -15.70 20.84 -16.07
CA SER A 441 -16.87 21.73 -15.89
C SER A 441 -17.51 21.63 -14.51
N ASN A 442 -17.30 20.50 -13.79
CA ASN A 442 -17.77 20.28 -12.43
C ASN A 442 -16.77 20.71 -11.33
N PHE A 443 -15.56 21.20 -11.71
CA PHE A 443 -14.54 21.53 -10.71
C PHE A 443 -14.91 22.79 -9.91
N ASP A 444 -15.01 22.66 -8.59
CA ASP A 444 -15.00 23.79 -7.66
C ASP A 444 -13.55 24.20 -7.37
N THR A 445 -13.15 25.34 -7.90
CA THR A 445 -11.79 25.85 -7.74
C THR A 445 -11.69 26.97 -6.71
N SER A 446 -12.73 27.19 -5.91
CA SER A 446 -12.84 28.33 -4.98
C SER A 446 -11.75 28.40 -3.90
N LYS A 447 -11.13 27.26 -3.56
CA LYS A 447 -10.00 27.20 -2.61
C LYS A 447 -8.63 27.09 -3.27
N VAL A 448 -8.56 26.97 -4.60
CA VAL A 448 -7.29 26.77 -5.30
C VAL A 448 -6.47 28.05 -5.27
N THR A 449 -5.21 27.92 -4.89
CA THR A 449 -4.24 29.03 -4.83
C THR A 449 -3.19 28.98 -5.92
N ASN A 450 -2.95 27.80 -6.50
CA ASN A 450 -1.95 27.58 -7.54
C ASN A 450 -2.52 26.75 -8.69
N MET A 451 -2.56 27.35 -9.91
CA MET A 451 -2.97 26.73 -11.18
C MET A 451 -1.84 26.79 -12.23
N SER A 452 -0.59 27.05 -11.81
CA SER A 452 0.52 27.10 -12.75
C SER A 452 0.68 25.79 -13.51
N TYR A 453 1.00 25.85 -14.79
CA TYR A 453 1.25 24.69 -15.67
C TYR A 453 0.07 23.72 -15.85
N MET A 454 -1.14 24.00 -15.33
CA MET A 454 -2.25 23.05 -15.20
C MET A 454 -2.59 22.32 -16.51
N PHE A 455 -2.61 23.02 -17.64
CA PHE A 455 -2.90 22.47 -18.98
C PHE A 455 -1.74 22.66 -19.96
N TRP A 456 -0.50 22.81 -19.49
CA TRP A 456 0.67 22.95 -20.35
C TRP A 456 0.79 21.75 -21.29
N ASN A 457 0.77 22.02 -22.60
CA ASN A 457 0.85 21.05 -23.70
C ASN A 457 -0.11 19.85 -23.54
N SER A 458 -1.23 20.06 -22.85
CA SER A 458 -2.33 19.09 -22.80
C SER A 458 -2.88 18.81 -24.20
N LYS A 459 -3.16 17.55 -24.51
CA LYS A 459 -3.72 17.12 -25.80
C LYS A 459 -5.21 17.40 -25.94
N SER A 460 -5.92 17.77 -24.86
CA SER A 460 -7.34 18.08 -24.91
C SER A 460 -7.60 19.25 -25.85
N THR A 461 -8.52 19.04 -26.82
CA THR A 461 -8.94 20.07 -27.78
C THR A 461 -10.13 20.91 -27.27
N MET A 462 -10.80 20.44 -26.23
CA MET A 462 -11.90 21.12 -25.54
C MET A 462 -11.58 21.22 -24.06
N LEU A 463 -11.61 22.42 -23.51
CA LEU A 463 -11.44 22.70 -22.09
C LEU A 463 -12.51 23.73 -21.69
N ASP A 464 -13.50 23.29 -20.92
CA ASP A 464 -14.48 24.20 -20.32
C ASP A 464 -13.99 24.64 -18.94
N VAL A 465 -13.43 25.84 -18.87
CA VAL A 465 -12.96 26.49 -17.65
C VAL A 465 -13.85 27.66 -17.23
N SER A 466 -15.03 27.80 -17.86
CA SER A 466 -15.95 28.93 -17.63
C SER A 466 -16.48 29.00 -16.20
N ASN A 467 -16.51 27.86 -15.49
CA ASN A 467 -16.96 27.77 -14.09
C ASN A 467 -15.83 27.96 -13.06
N PHE A 468 -14.58 28.16 -13.50
CA PHE A 468 -13.46 28.29 -12.55
C PHE A 468 -13.60 29.58 -11.72
N ASN A 469 -13.66 29.41 -10.40
CA ASN A 469 -13.51 30.51 -9.45
C ASN A 469 -12.02 30.69 -9.13
N THR A 470 -11.43 31.74 -9.71
CA THR A 470 -10.00 32.00 -9.57
C THR A 470 -9.66 33.06 -8.52
N SER A 471 -10.64 33.48 -7.71
CA SER A 471 -10.51 34.61 -6.75
C SER A 471 -9.43 34.39 -5.66
N ASN A 472 -8.96 33.17 -5.46
CA ASN A 472 -7.87 32.85 -4.54
C ASN A 472 -6.56 32.49 -5.23
N VAL A 473 -6.54 32.42 -6.56
CA VAL A 473 -5.34 32.03 -7.32
C VAL A 473 -4.28 33.15 -7.30
N THR A 474 -3.06 32.81 -6.97
CA THR A 474 -1.92 33.74 -6.92
C THR A 474 -0.93 33.50 -8.06
N ASN A 475 -0.91 32.30 -8.64
CA ASN A 475 0.00 31.92 -9.73
C ASN A 475 -0.76 31.23 -10.87
N MET A 476 -0.74 31.82 -12.09
CA MET A 476 -1.31 31.30 -13.33
C MET A 476 -0.23 31.14 -14.44
N SER A 477 1.07 31.17 -14.06
CA SER A 477 2.14 31.04 -15.04
C SER A 477 2.03 29.74 -15.84
N TYR A 478 2.26 29.80 -17.15
CA TYR A 478 2.25 28.62 -18.04
C TYR A 478 0.93 27.84 -18.09
N MET A 479 -0.20 28.34 -17.54
CA MET A 479 -1.44 27.56 -17.36
C MET A 479 -1.94 26.91 -18.67
N PHE A 480 -1.90 27.60 -19.78
CA PHE A 480 -2.33 27.14 -21.12
C PHE A 480 -1.19 27.15 -22.16
N TYR A 481 0.07 27.01 -21.69
CA TYR A 481 1.25 26.99 -22.55
C TYR A 481 1.19 25.81 -23.53
N TYR A 482 1.26 26.07 -24.86
CA TYR A 482 1.07 25.06 -25.93
C TYR A 482 -0.24 24.26 -25.83
N SER A 483 -1.24 24.70 -25.08
CA SER A 483 -2.54 24.02 -25.00
C SER A 483 -3.15 23.83 -26.40
N GLN A 484 -3.70 22.64 -26.67
CA GLN A 484 -4.36 22.31 -27.93
C GLN A 484 -5.84 22.73 -27.95
N ALA A 485 -6.38 23.25 -26.84
CA ALA A 485 -7.75 23.76 -26.78
C ALA A 485 -7.94 24.94 -27.78
N THR A 486 -8.94 24.80 -28.65
CA THR A 486 -9.25 25.82 -29.67
C THR A 486 -10.17 26.91 -29.14
N THR A 487 -10.89 26.63 -28.09
CA THR A 487 -11.74 27.56 -27.35
C THR A 487 -11.35 27.57 -25.88
N LEU A 488 -11.16 28.74 -25.30
CA LEU A 488 -10.89 28.95 -23.87
C LEU A 488 -11.73 30.15 -23.42
N ASP A 489 -12.76 29.88 -22.61
CA ASP A 489 -13.52 30.96 -21.96
C ASP A 489 -12.89 31.29 -20.61
N VAL A 490 -12.14 32.36 -20.55
CA VAL A 490 -11.48 32.90 -19.36
C VAL A 490 -12.12 34.21 -18.89
N SER A 491 -13.28 34.56 -19.45
CA SER A 491 -13.95 35.84 -19.19
C SER A 491 -14.36 36.01 -17.72
N ASN A 492 -14.57 34.91 -16.99
CA ASN A 492 -14.95 34.92 -15.57
C ASN A 492 -13.75 34.86 -14.60
N PHE A 493 -12.50 34.84 -15.11
CA PHE A 493 -11.34 34.76 -14.24
C PHE A 493 -11.15 36.03 -13.39
N ASP A 494 -11.23 35.90 -12.07
CA ASP A 494 -10.77 36.95 -11.14
C ASP A 494 -9.26 36.81 -10.96
N THR A 495 -8.53 37.72 -11.50
CA THR A 495 -7.06 37.74 -11.45
C THR A 495 -6.49 38.73 -10.42
N SER A 496 -7.36 39.27 -9.55
CA SER A 496 -6.98 40.34 -8.60
C SER A 496 -5.85 40.00 -7.64
N LYS A 497 -5.68 38.69 -7.31
CA LYS A 497 -4.58 38.20 -6.46
C LYS A 497 -3.38 37.65 -7.24
N VAL A 498 -3.48 37.53 -8.56
CA VAL A 498 -2.41 36.94 -9.35
C VAL A 498 -1.21 37.88 -9.44
N THR A 499 -0.03 37.32 -9.16
CA THR A 499 1.24 38.06 -9.22
C THR A 499 2.11 37.65 -10.40
N ASN A 500 1.87 36.47 -10.97
CA ASN A 500 2.65 35.93 -12.07
C ASN A 500 1.72 35.36 -13.18
N MET A 501 1.84 35.90 -14.41
CA MET A 501 1.11 35.47 -15.62
C MET A 501 2.06 35.17 -16.79
N ASN A 502 3.36 34.98 -16.50
CA ASN A 502 4.31 34.74 -17.58
C ASN A 502 3.93 33.46 -18.36
N ASN A 503 4.06 33.52 -19.67
CA ASN A 503 3.78 32.42 -20.59
C ASN A 503 2.36 31.81 -20.50
N MET A 504 1.38 32.48 -19.89
CA MET A 504 0.06 31.90 -19.59
C MET A 504 -0.63 31.31 -20.83
N PHE A 505 -0.57 32.00 -22.00
CA PHE A 505 -1.15 31.55 -23.26
C PHE A 505 -0.09 31.36 -24.37
N TYR A 506 1.15 31.10 -24.02
CA TYR A 506 2.25 30.92 -24.95
C TYR A 506 1.94 29.80 -25.96
N TYR A 507 1.89 30.15 -27.27
CA TYR A 507 1.52 29.26 -28.39
C TYR A 507 0.24 28.43 -28.15
N SER A 508 -0.69 28.92 -27.34
CA SER A 508 -2.03 28.34 -27.20
C SER A 508 -2.76 28.33 -28.56
N LYS A 509 -3.52 27.27 -28.82
CA LYS A 509 -4.34 27.14 -30.04
C LYS A 509 -5.66 27.90 -29.98
N ALA A 510 -5.99 28.53 -28.84
CA ALA A 510 -7.22 29.34 -28.72
C ALA A 510 -7.23 30.47 -29.74
N THR A 511 -8.31 30.52 -30.51
CA THR A 511 -8.51 31.54 -31.55
C THR A 511 -9.18 32.80 -31.02
N THR A 512 -9.86 32.67 -29.89
CA THR A 512 -10.48 33.78 -29.15
C THR A 512 -10.02 33.74 -27.71
N LEU A 513 -9.61 34.89 -27.17
CA LEU A 513 -9.20 35.04 -25.76
C LEU A 513 -9.82 36.34 -25.24
N ASP A 514 -10.87 36.22 -24.42
CA ASP A 514 -11.43 37.38 -23.73
C ASP A 514 -10.73 37.55 -22.36
N VAL A 515 -9.77 38.46 -22.33
CA VAL A 515 -9.02 38.85 -21.13
C VAL A 515 -9.42 40.27 -20.66
N SER A 516 -10.53 40.78 -21.17
CA SER A 516 -10.97 42.16 -20.90
C SER A 516 -11.29 42.39 -19.40
N ASN A 517 -11.62 41.34 -18.64
CA ASN A 517 -11.91 41.41 -17.20
C ASN A 517 -10.67 41.18 -16.29
N PHE A 518 -9.49 40.92 -16.85
CA PHE A 518 -8.32 40.66 -16.05
C PHE A 518 -7.87 41.90 -15.25
N ASN A 519 -7.78 41.76 -13.94
CA ASN A 519 -7.16 42.72 -13.04
C ASN A 519 -5.68 42.39 -12.87
N THR A 520 -4.81 43.15 -13.51
CA THR A 520 -3.35 42.88 -13.48
C THR A 520 -2.59 43.77 -12.52
N SER A 521 -3.27 44.46 -11.61
CA SER A 521 -2.65 45.47 -10.71
C SER A 521 -1.59 44.90 -9.75
N ASN A 522 -1.54 43.59 -9.55
CA ASN A 522 -0.55 42.88 -8.74
C ASN A 522 0.49 42.12 -9.57
N VAL A 523 0.34 42.06 -10.90
CA VAL A 523 1.24 41.30 -11.75
C VAL A 523 2.56 42.05 -11.95
N THR A 524 3.68 41.32 -11.79
CA THR A 524 5.04 41.86 -11.97
C THR A 524 5.73 41.31 -13.22
N ASP A 525 5.31 40.12 -13.70
CA ASP A 525 5.87 39.46 -14.88
C ASP A 525 4.75 39.03 -15.84
N MET A 526 4.76 39.58 -17.07
CA MET A 526 3.90 39.25 -18.19
C MET A 526 4.71 38.75 -19.41
N SER A 527 5.96 38.33 -19.19
CA SER A 527 6.81 37.85 -20.26
C SER A 527 6.13 36.74 -21.06
N ALA A 528 6.19 36.82 -22.37
CA ALA A 528 5.67 35.87 -23.33
C ALA A 528 4.18 35.46 -23.13
N MET A 529 3.37 36.25 -22.41
CA MET A 529 2.00 35.89 -22.03
C MET A 529 1.12 35.51 -23.22
N PHE A 530 1.24 36.22 -24.35
CA PHE A 530 0.49 35.99 -25.59
C PHE A 530 1.41 35.62 -26.76
N SER A 531 2.63 35.21 -26.53
CA SER A 531 3.54 34.80 -27.60
C SER A 531 2.93 33.69 -28.46
N GLY A 532 2.99 33.82 -29.78
CA GLY A 532 2.44 32.86 -30.74
C GLY A 532 0.90 32.76 -30.72
N SER A 533 0.21 33.74 -30.16
CA SER A 533 -1.26 33.75 -30.06
C SER A 533 -1.93 33.61 -31.42
N GLN A 534 -2.99 32.79 -31.50
CA GLN A 534 -3.83 32.65 -32.68
C GLN A 534 -4.96 33.69 -32.73
N ALA A 535 -5.15 34.48 -31.68
CA ALA A 535 -6.16 35.52 -31.61
C ALA A 535 -5.87 36.63 -32.64
N THR A 536 -6.91 37.12 -33.30
CA THR A 536 -6.81 38.25 -34.22
C THR A 536 -6.89 39.60 -33.52
N THR A 537 -7.46 39.60 -32.32
CA THR A 537 -7.68 40.80 -31.50
C THR A 537 -7.46 40.45 -30.04
N LEU A 538 -6.80 41.33 -29.31
CA LEU A 538 -6.65 41.24 -27.86
C LEU A 538 -7.13 42.54 -27.21
N ASP A 539 -8.06 42.44 -26.27
CA ASP A 539 -8.50 43.56 -25.45
C ASP A 539 -7.80 43.53 -24.09
N VAL A 540 -6.76 44.31 -23.94
CA VAL A 540 -6.02 44.47 -22.68
C VAL A 540 -6.25 45.88 -22.09
N SER A 541 -7.40 46.50 -22.38
CA SER A 541 -7.73 47.85 -21.95
C SER A 541 -7.83 48.00 -20.42
N ASN A 542 -8.17 46.92 -19.73
CA ASN A 542 -8.19 46.88 -18.25
C ASN A 542 -6.84 46.52 -17.59
N PHE A 543 -5.82 46.19 -18.38
CA PHE A 543 -4.52 45.85 -17.81
C PHE A 543 -3.86 47.06 -17.13
N ASN A 544 -3.73 47.00 -15.82
CA ASN A 544 -2.92 47.93 -15.05
C ASN A 544 -1.49 47.38 -14.97
N THR A 545 -0.60 47.90 -15.78
CA THR A 545 0.78 47.38 -15.85
C THR A 545 1.78 48.20 -15.03
N SER A 546 1.29 49.04 -14.11
CA SER A 546 2.13 49.93 -13.30
C SER A 546 3.19 49.23 -12.42
N LYS A 547 3.01 47.94 -12.12
CA LYS A 547 3.97 47.12 -11.38
C LYS A 547 4.80 46.19 -12.25
N VAL A 548 4.48 46.07 -13.54
CA VAL A 548 5.14 45.12 -14.44
C VAL A 548 6.56 45.58 -14.76
N THR A 549 7.51 44.65 -14.54
CA THR A 549 8.94 44.90 -14.82
C THR A 549 9.43 44.15 -16.07
N ASN A 550 8.75 43.05 -16.42
CA ASN A 550 9.11 42.20 -17.53
C ASN A 550 7.92 42.01 -18.52
N MET A 551 8.09 42.44 -19.77
CA MET A 551 7.18 42.25 -20.93
C MET A 551 7.94 41.65 -22.12
N GLY A 552 9.12 41.06 -21.91
CA GLY A 552 9.87 40.41 -22.98
C GLY A 552 9.04 39.35 -23.68
N TYR A 553 9.06 39.34 -25.02
CA TYR A 553 8.33 38.38 -25.87
C TYR A 553 6.79 38.38 -25.68
N MET A 554 6.18 39.39 -25.03
CA MET A 554 4.76 39.36 -24.61
C MET A 554 3.82 38.99 -25.74
N PHE A 555 4.03 39.52 -26.97
CA PHE A 555 3.26 39.23 -28.17
C PHE A 555 4.11 38.57 -29.27
N TYR A 556 5.29 38.09 -28.97
CA TYR A 556 6.25 37.51 -29.90
C TYR A 556 5.59 36.50 -30.83
N ASN A 557 5.87 36.60 -32.16
CA ASN A 557 5.42 35.68 -33.20
C ASN A 557 3.88 35.48 -33.27
N SER A 558 3.08 36.46 -32.80
CA SER A 558 1.62 36.46 -32.91
C SER A 558 1.23 36.98 -34.31
N THR A 559 1.48 36.16 -35.32
CA THR A 559 1.35 36.53 -36.75
C THR A 559 -0.07 36.88 -37.19
N ASN A 560 -1.10 36.34 -36.51
CA ASN A 560 -2.51 36.59 -36.79
C ASN A 560 -3.05 37.84 -36.08
N LEU A 561 -2.33 38.36 -35.08
CA LEU A 561 -2.77 39.49 -34.25
C LEU A 561 -2.76 40.78 -35.05
N LYS A 562 -3.96 41.38 -35.25
CA LYS A 562 -4.17 42.61 -36.00
C LYS A 562 -4.31 43.82 -35.10
N THR A 563 -5.00 43.68 -33.97
CA THR A 563 -5.35 44.80 -33.10
C THR A 563 -5.16 44.46 -31.63
N ILE A 564 -4.53 45.36 -30.90
CA ILE A 564 -4.40 45.33 -29.45
C ILE A 564 -5.07 46.57 -28.87
N TYR A 565 -6.19 46.39 -28.16
CA TYR A 565 -6.87 47.48 -27.47
C TYR A 565 -6.24 47.70 -26.10
N VAL A 566 -5.93 48.97 -25.78
CA VAL A 566 -5.41 49.41 -24.49
C VAL A 566 -6.09 50.68 -24.01
N SER A 567 -6.00 50.95 -22.70
CA SER A 567 -6.31 52.25 -22.10
C SER A 567 -5.05 52.94 -21.56
N ASP A 568 -5.24 54.05 -20.87
CA ASP A 568 -4.20 54.79 -20.18
C ASP A 568 -3.61 54.01 -18.94
N LYS A 569 -4.24 52.90 -18.57
CA LYS A 569 -3.72 52.01 -17.50
C LYS A 569 -2.51 51.20 -17.95
N PHE A 570 -2.33 50.98 -19.27
CA PHE A 570 -1.18 50.25 -19.81
C PHE A 570 0.06 51.15 -19.80
N LYS A 571 0.94 50.92 -18.83
CA LYS A 571 2.19 51.68 -18.61
C LYS A 571 3.41 50.80 -18.86
N THR A 572 4.47 51.42 -19.39
CA THR A 572 5.76 50.77 -19.61
C THR A 572 6.92 51.39 -18.83
N ASP A 573 6.61 52.33 -17.92
CA ASP A 573 7.62 53.13 -17.21
C ASP A 573 8.54 52.22 -16.32
N ARG A 574 7.97 51.19 -15.68
CA ARG A 574 8.73 50.27 -14.84
C ARG A 574 9.30 49.08 -15.60
N VAL A 575 8.98 48.91 -16.87
CA VAL A 575 9.43 47.79 -17.67
C VAL A 575 10.93 47.89 -17.92
N THR A 576 11.70 46.94 -17.38
CA THR A 576 13.15 46.83 -17.55
C THR A 576 13.52 45.85 -18.66
N SER A 577 12.65 44.86 -18.95
CA SER A 577 12.81 43.88 -20.02
C SER A 577 11.64 43.93 -20.97
N SER A 578 11.88 44.22 -22.25
CA SER A 578 10.87 44.24 -23.32
C SER A 578 11.44 43.67 -24.64
N THR A 579 12.49 42.89 -24.58
CA THR A 579 13.16 42.30 -25.75
C THR A 579 12.14 41.52 -26.57
N ASN A 580 12.11 41.78 -27.92
CA ASN A 580 11.27 41.06 -28.87
C ASN A 580 9.77 41.08 -28.54
N MET A 581 9.28 42.07 -27.78
CA MET A 581 7.87 42.15 -27.34
C MET A 581 6.88 41.99 -28.50
N PHE A 582 7.17 42.55 -29.66
CA PHE A 582 6.33 42.48 -30.88
C PHE A 582 7.02 41.74 -32.03
N SER A 583 8.23 41.19 -31.88
CA SER A 583 8.93 40.54 -32.97
C SER A 583 8.07 39.45 -33.61
N GLY A 584 7.89 39.47 -34.94
CA GLY A 584 7.07 38.52 -35.68
C GLY A 584 5.55 38.84 -35.72
N CYS A 585 5.08 39.98 -35.18
CA CYS A 585 3.66 40.38 -35.22
C CYS A 585 3.31 41.00 -36.58
N THR A 586 3.51 40.29 -37.68
CA THR A 586 3.49 40.82 -39.06
C THR A 586 2.15 41.39 -39.50
N SER A 587 1.04 41.02 -38.87
CA SER A 587 -0.31 41.54 -39.19
C SER A 587 -0.72 42.75 -38.34
N LEU A 588 0.11 43.15 -37.35
CA LEU A 588 -0.26 44.15 -36.35
C LEU A 588 -0.33 45.56 -36.99
N VAL A 589 -1.42 46.26 -36.66
CA VAL A 589 -1.65 47.65 -37.08
C VAL A 589 -2.17 48.47 -35.91
N GLY A 590 -1.55 49.57 -35.61
CA GLY A 590 -2.00 50.54 -34.62
C GLY A 590 -3.26 51.29 -35.05
N GLY A 591 -3.96 51.91 -34.08
CA GLY A 591 -5.25 52.53 -34.27
C GLY A 591 -5.26 53.68 -35.27
N ALA A 592 -4.14 54.37 -35.49
CA ALA A 592 -3.98 55.42 -36.51
C ALA A 592 -3.27 54.90 -37.78
N GLY A 593 -3.11 53.60 -37.96
CA GLY A 593 -2.59 52.97 -39.18
C GLY A 593 -1.08 52.66 -39.16
N THR A 594 -0.39 52.79 -38.03
CA THR A 594 1.02 52.38 -37.89
C THR A 594 1.16 50.88 -38.10
N LYS A 595 1.83 50.47 -39.18
CA LYS A 595 2.07 49.04 -39.49
C LYS A 595 3.29 48.53 -38.75
N TYR A 596 3.31 47.20 -38.55
CA TYR A 596 4.44 46.49 -37.98
C TYR A 596 5.77 46.79 -38.71
N ASP A 597 6.81 47.07 -37.95
CA ASP A 597 8.20 47.26 -38.39
C ASP A 597 9.13 46.30 -37.60
N SER A 598 9.85 45.43 -38.30
CA SER A 598 10.74 44.42 -37.71
C SER A 598 11.92 45.02 -36.92
N THR A 599 12.20 46.32 -37.08
CA THR A 599 13.21 47.05 -36.30
C THR A 599 12.65 47.67 -35.01
N LYS A 600 11.33 47.66 -34.82
CA LYS A 600 10.59 48.32 -33.75
C LYS A 600 9.82 47.28 -32.91
N THR A 601 10.55 46.44 -32.22
CA THR A 601 9.97 45.23 -31.59
C THR A 601 9.91 45.30 -30.07
N ASP A 602 10.34 46.37 -29.44
CA ASP A 602 10.38 46.57 -28.00
C ASP A 602 9.28 47.50 -27.44
N LYS A 603 9.33 47.85 -26.17
CA LYS A 603 8.35 48.71 -25.48
C LYS A 603 8.24 50.13 -26.08
N THR A 604 9.18 50.58 -26.92
CA THR A 604 9.14 51.93 -27.52
C THR A 604 7.94 52.12 -28.43
N TYR A 605 7.38 51.03 -28.99
CA TYR A 605 6.14 51.04 -29.77
C TYR A 605 4.90 50.53 -28.98
N ALA A 606 5.06 50.18 -27.71
CA ALA A 606 3.96 49.75 -26.83
C ALA A 606 3.19 50.96 -26.26
N ARG A 607 2.58 51.75 -27.17
CA ARG A 607 1.77 52.93 -26.87
C ARG A 607 0.61 53.05 -27.83
N ILE A 608 -0.40 53.83 -27.43
CA ILE A 608 -1.50 54.21 -28.32
C ILE A 608 -0.93 54.91 -29.56
N ASP A 609 -1.39 54.44 -30.72
CA ASP A 609 -0.94 54.99 -32.01
C ASP A 609 -1.48 56.39 -32.23
N GLY A 610 -0.57 57.38 -32.34
CA GLY A 610 -0.83 58.76 -32.67
C GLY A 610 -0.49 59.09 -34.16
N GLY A 611 -0.37 58.08 -34.99
CA GLY A 611 0.03 58.22 -36.37
C GLY A 611 1.49 58.61 -36.57
N THR A 612 1.80 59.39 -37.61
CA THR A 612 3.17 59.77 -37.98
C THR A 612 3.89 60.59 -36.90
N SER A 613 3.15 61.29 -36.04
CA SER A 613 3.72 62.14 -34.97
C SER A 613 4.10 61.35 -33.73
N SER A 614 3.42 60.22 -33.47
CA SER A 614 3.67 59.36 -32.30
C SER A 614 3.29 57.91 -32.64
N PRO A 615 4.07 57.26 -33.54
CA PRO A 615 3.70 55.92 -34.00
C PRO A 615 3.74 54.90 -32.86
N GLY A 616 2.73 54.02 -32.83
CA GLY A 616 2.58 52.96 -31.84
C GLY A 616 1.75 51.80 -32.37
N TYR A 617 1.75 50.66 -31.66
CA TYR A 617 1.02 49.48 -32.12
C TYR A 617 -0.33 49.27 -31.44
N PHE A 618 -0.72 50.14 -30.52
CA PHE A 618 -1.96 49.98 -29.78
C PHE A 618 -3.10 50.86 -30.31
N THR A 619 -4.31 50.34 -30.17
CA THR A 619 -5.54 51.05 -30.43
C THR A 619 -6.18 51.49 -29.12
N ALA A 620 -6.57 52.75 -29.00
CA ALA A 620 -7.27 53.27 -27.83
C ALA A 620 -8.65 52.62 -27.65
N LYS A 621 -9.01 52.30 -26.40
CA LYS A 621 -10.35 51.86 -26.02
C LYS A 621 -10.81 52.59 -24.77
#